data_4c15e3b309f513cb08dffa1aefc07e1c
#
_entry.id   4c15e3b309f513cb08dffa1aefc07e1c
#
_cell.length_a   1.000
_cell.length_b   1.000
_cell.length_c   1.000
_cell.angle_alpha   90.00
_cell.angle_beta   90.00
_cell.angle_gamma   90.00
#
_symmetry.space_group_name_H-M   'P 1'
#
loop_
_entity.id
_entity.type
_entity.pdbx_description
1 polymer ?
#
loop_
_entity_poly.entity_id
_entity_poly.type
_entity_poly.pdbx_seq_one_letter_code
_entity_poly.pdbx_strand_id
1 'polypeptide(L)'
;VTYDPMNLGTPVNYRIEGSDKQMKVKFTPKYGAHVKLNFKSGKLDKPFSLKEISVLVAEKVLTDSQGKVTDRRYMDASLPVEERVESLLAVMTPEDKMELIREGWGIPGIPHLYVPPITKVEAVHGFSYGSGATIFPQALAMGATWNRKLTEEVAMVIGDETVAANTKQAWSPVLDVAQDARWGRCEETFGEDPVLVSQIGGAW
;
A
#
# COMPACT_ATOMS: atom_id res chain seq x y z
N VAL A 1 -8.22 -2.44 -26.07
CA VAL A 1 -7.81 -2.53 -24.66
C VAL A 1 -6.56 -1.69 -24.51
N THR A 2 -6.63 -0.61 -23.76
CA THR A 2 -5.48 0.23 -23.44
C THR A 2 -5.18 0.07 -21.96
N TYR A 3 -3.94 -0.15 -21.65
CA TYR A 3 -3.40 -0.14 -20.32
C TYR A 3 -2.93 1.27 -20.01
N ASP A 4 -3.52 1.89 -19.00
CA ASP A 4 -3.08 3.20 -18.50
C ASP A 4 -2.48 2.99 -17.11
N PRO A 5 -1.16 2.92 -17.01
CA PRO A 5 -0.49 2.95 -15.73
C PRO A 5 -0.51 4.40 -15.27
N MET A 6 -1.36 4.81 -14.34
CA MET A 6 -1.41 6.15 -13.79
C MET A 6 -0.06 6.88 -13.92
N ASN A 7 0.11 7.64 -15.01
CA ASN A 7 1.24 8.53 -15.33
C ASN A 7 2.65 7.91 -15.45
N LEU A 8 2.79 6.62 -15.64
CA LEU A 8 4.10 5.97 -15.72
C LEU A 8 4.42 5.42 -17.11
N GLY A 9 4.50 6.34 -18.11
CA GLY A 9 5.20 6.07 -19.35
C GLY A 9 4.52 5.08 -20.31
N THR A 10 5.18 4.75 -21.37
CA THR A 10 4.84 4.02 -22.59
C THR A 10 3.79 2.90 -22.45
N PRO A 11 2.83 2.83 -23.38
CA PRO A 11 1.87 1.72 -23.49
C PRO A 11 2.60 0.38 -23.59
N VAL A 12 2.16 -0.58 -22.81
CA VAL A 12 2.66 -1.95 -22.93
C VAL A 12 2.05 -2.57 -24.19
N ASN A 13 2.87 -3.12 -25.06
CA ASN A 13 2.40 -3.88 -26.21
C ASN A 13 1.60 -5.08 -25.72
N TYR A 14 0.38 -5.20 -26.19
CA TYR A 14 -0.49 -6.33 -25.92
C TYR A 14 -0.84 -7.04 -27.22
N ARG A 15 -1.02 -8.33 -27.14
CA ARG A 15 -1.53 -9.16 -28.23
C ARG A 15 -2.88 -9.72 -27.82
N ILE A 16 -3.87 -9.55 -28.70
CA ILE A 16 -5.19 -10.13 -28.53
C ILE A 16 -5.20 -11.47 -29.23
N GLU A 17 -5.47 -12.52 -28.49
CA GLU A 17 -5.61 -13.87 -29.02
C GLU A 17 -6.97 -14.43 -28.59
N GLY A 18 -7.77 -14.92 -29.51
CA GLY A 18 -9.04 -15.54 -29.14
C GLY A 18 -10.05 -15.57 -30.31
N SER A 19 -11.10 -16.35 -30.09
CA SER A 19 -12.27 -16.39 -30.96
C SER A 19 -13.33 -15.40 -30.46
N ASP A 20 -14.42 -15.22 -31.23
CA ASP A 20 -15.55 -14.33 -30.91
C ASP A 20 -16.20 -14.54 -29.53
N LYS A 21 -15.83 -15.62 -28.85
CA LYS A 21 -16.38 -15.96 -27.51
C LYS A 21 -15.44 -15.75 -26.35
N GLN A 22 -14.13 -15.71 -26.59
CA GLN A 22 -13.11 -15.46 -25.56
C GLN A 22 -11.96 -14.66 -26.12
N MET A 23 -11.57 -13.62 -25.38
CA MET A 23 -10.44 -12.78 -25.72
C MET A 23 -9.40 -12.88 -24.60
N LYS A 24 -8.17 -13.24 -24.95
CA LYS A 24 -7.04 -13.24 -24.05
C LYS A 24 -6.14 -12.05 -24.35
N VAL A 25 -5.89 -11.23 -23.36
CA VAL A 25 -4.97 -10.09 -23.48
C VAL A 25 -3.75 -10.42 -22.63
N LYS A 26 -2.60 -10.56 -23.28
CA LYS A 26 -1.32 -10.73 -22.59
C LYS A 26 -0.65 -9.38 -22.41
N PHE A 27 -0.24 -9.06 -21.21
CA PHE A 27 0.54 -7.86 -20.90
C PHE A 27 1.56 -8.19 -19.82
N THR A 28 2.63 -7.41 -19.77
CA THR A 28 3.60 -7.52 -18.68
C THR A 28 3.06 -6.73 -17.48
N PRO A 29 2.77 -7.38 -16.35
CA PRO A 29 2.26 -6.67 -15.19
C PRO A 29 3.32 -5.70 -14.65
N LYS A 30 2.88 -4.49 -14.30
CA LYS A 30 3.66 -3.52 -13.51
C LYS A 30 2.94 -3.26 -12.22
N TYR A 31 3.68 -3.06 -11.15
CA TYR A 31 3.11 -2.74 -9.84
C TYR A 31 2.30 -1.44 -9.86
N GLY A 32 1.22 -1.41 -9.08
CA GLY A 32 0.35 -0.25 -8.96
C GLY A 32 -0.47 0.07 -10.20
N ALA A 33 -0.53 -0.86 -11.15
CA ALA A 33 -1.23 -0.64 -12.40
C ALA A 33 -2.72 -0.97 -12.28
N HIS A 34 -3.55 -0.02 -12.68
CA HIS A 34 -4.96 -0.27 -12.94
C HIS A 34 -5.14 -0.74 -14.37
N VAL A 35 -5.86 -1.85 -14.57
CA VAL A 35 -6.23 -2.30 -15.90
C VAL A 35 -7.54 -1.61 -16.29
N LYS A 36 -7.45 -0.59 -17.13
CA LYS A 36 -8.62 0.06 -17.72
C LYS A 36 -8.95 -0.60 -19.06
N LEU A 37 -10.06 -1.29 -19.14
CA LEU A 37 -10.54 -1.89 -20.37
C LEU A 37 -11.42 -0.87 -21.11
N ASN A 38 -10.90 -0.29 -22.18
CA ASN A 38 -11.67 0.58 -23.07
C ASN A 38 -12.09 -0.22 -24.29
N PHE A 39 -13.40 -0.46 -24.39
CA PHE A 39 -13.98 -1.08 -25.56
C PHE A 39 -14.33 0.01 -26.58
N LYS A 40 -13.60 0.12 -27.69
CA LYS A 40 -14.05 0.90 -28.84
C LYS A 40 -14.92 -0.01 -29.69
N SER A 41 -16.19 0.25 -29.76
CA SER A 41 -17.07 -0.43 -30.72
C SER A 41 -16.73 0.05 -32.13
N GLY A 42 -16.13 -0.82 -32.94
CA GLY A 42 -16.47 -0.79 -34.35
C GLY A 42 -17.92 -1.24 -34.43
N LYS A 43 -18.69 -0.78 -35.40
CA LYS A 43 -20.14 -1.06 -35.60
C LYS A 43 -20.62 -2.35 -34.93
N LEU A 44 -21.07 -2.24 -33.68
CA LEU A 44 -21.79 -3.32 -33.01
C LEU A 44 -23.26 -3.00 -33.13
N ASP A 45 -23.94 -3.74 -34.04
CA ASP A 45 -25.40 -3.61 -34.23
C ASP A 45 -26.23 -4.16 -33.06
N LYS A 46 -25.56 -4.69 -32.02
CA LYS A 46 -26.20 -5.23 -30.82
C LYS A 46 -25.40 -4.92 -29.56
N PRO A 47 -26.06 -4.59 -28.43
CA PRO A 47 -25.39 -4.42 -27.14
C PRO A 47 -24.77 -5.75 -26.73
N PHE A 48 -23.49 -5.71 -26.27
CA PHE A 48 -22.84 -6.85 -25.66
C PHE A 48 -22.90 -6.75 -24.13
N SER A 49 -23.02 -7.87 -23.47
CA SER A 49 -22.90 -7.97 -22.02
C SER A 49 -21.60 -8.68 -21.66
N LEU A 50 -20.82 -8.07 -20.78
CA LEU A 50 -19.71 -8.74 -20.12
C LEU A 50 -20.26 -9.55 -18.96
N LYS A 51 -20.21 -10.87 -19.03
CA LYS A 51 -20.65 -11.74 -17.94
C LYS A 51 -19.60 -11.86 -16.84
N GLU A 52 -18.33 -11.79 -17.21
CA GLU A 52 -17.20 -11.94 -16.28
C GLU A 52 -15.94 -11.35 -16.87
N ILE A 53 -15.16 -10.65 -16.05
CA ILE A 53 -13.79 -10.28 -16.36
C ILE A 53 -12.90 -10.98 -15.32
N SER A 54 -12.20 -12.03 -15.75
CA SER A 54 -11.19 -12.68 -14.93
C SER A 54 -9.81 -12.17 -15.35
N VAL A 55 -9.11 -11.51 -14.44
CA VAL A 55 -7.70 -11.16 -14.63
C VAL A 55 -6.88 -12.37 -14.19
N LEU A 56 -6.54 -13.23 -15.12
CA LEU A 56 -5.61 -14.32 -14.86
C LEU A 56 -4.19 -13.75 -14.90
N VAL A 57 -3.60 -13.59 -13.74
CA VAL A 57 -2.14 -13.39 -13.64
C VAL A 57 -1.51 -14.71 -14.07
N ALA A 58 -0.80 -14.70 -15.21
CA ALA A 58 -0.06 -15.88 -15.61
C ALA A 58 0.88 -16.27 -14.46
N GLU A 59 0.73 -17.47 -13.94
CA GLU A 59 1.69 -18.03 -13.00
C GLU A 59 3.06 -18.09 -13.66
N LYS A 60 3.85 -17.06 -13.46
CA LYS A 60 5.25 -17.14 -13.77
C LYS A 60 5.85 -18.02 -12.67
N VAL A 61 6.29 -19.20 -13.05
CA VAL A 61 7.07 -20.05 -12.17
C VAL A 61 8.26 -19.23 -11.70
N LEU A 62 8.24 -18.83 -10.43
CA LEU A 62 9.39 -18.16 -9.81
C LEU A 62 10.47 -19.21 -9.61
N THR A 63 11.62 -18.87 -10.13
CA THR A 63 12.84 -19.61 -9.85
C THR A 63 13.71 -18.76 -8.93
N ASP A 64 14.40 -19.39 -7.99
CA ASP A 64 15.46 -18.75 -7.22
C ASP A 64 16.62 -18.33 -8.15
N SER A 65 17.65 -17.73 -7.57
CA SER A 65 18.86 -17.31 -8.28
C SER A 65 19.59 -18.47 -9.00
N GLN A 66 19.21 -19.73 -8.70
CA GLN A 66 19.75 -20.95 -9.29
C GLN A 66 18.78 -21.62 -10.30
N GLY A 67 17.66 -20.97 -10.60
CA GLY A 67 16.66 -21.51 -11.51
C GLY A 67 15.73 -22.54 -10.90
N LYS A 68 15.74 -22.73 -9.57
CA LYS A 68 14.86 -23.64 -8.85
C LYS A 68 13.49 -23.02 -8.66
N VAL A 69 12.44 -23.77 -8.98
CA VAL A 69 11.04 -23.37 -8.74
C VAL A 69 10.85 -23.12 -7.24
N THR A 70 10.44 -21.92 -6.89
CA THR A 70 10.19 -21.52 -5.52
C THR A 70 8.71 -21.60 -5.20
N ASP A 71 8.43 -21.99 -3.97
CA ASP A 71 7.09 -21.98 -3.41
C ASP A 71 6.58 -20.53 -3.26
N ARG A 72 5.35 -20.27 -3.71
CA ARG A 72 4.69 -18.96 -3.63
C ARG A 72 3.67 -18.84 -2.50
N ARG A 73 3.77 -19.64 -1.47
CA ARG A 73 2.84 -19.58 -0.35
C ARG A 73 2.71 -18.19 0.25
N TYR A 74 3.74 -17.34 0.15
CA TYR A 74 3.66 -15.95 0.61
C TYR A 74 2.58 -15.12 -0.09
N MET A 75 2.12 -15.52 -1.27
CA MET A 75 1.02 -14.84 -2.00
C MET A 75 -0.37 -15.38 -1.64
N ASP A 76 -0.45 -16.51 -0.98
CA ASP A 76 -1.71 -17.12 -0.59
C ASP A 76 -2.25 -16.46 0.70
N ALA A 77 -3.27 -15.62 0.55
CA ALA A 77 -3.88 -14.90 1.66
C ALA A 77 -4.65 -15.80 2.65
N SER A 78 -4.92 -17.07 2.30
CA SER A 78 -5.58 -18.03 3.19
C SER A 78 -4.64 -18.64 4.22
N LEU A 79 -3.32 -18.55 3.99
CA LEU A 79 -2.31 -19.05 4.91
C LEU A 79 -2.04 -18.08 6.07
N PRO A 80 -1.62 -18.59 7.24
CA PRO A 80 -1.16 -17.76 8.34
C PRO A 80 -0.04 -16.80 7.92
N VAL A 81 0.01 -15.61 8.54
CA VAL A 81 0.99 -14.57 8.18
C VAL A 81 2.41 -15.08 8.35
N GLU A 82 2.68 -15.83 9.40
CA GLU A 82 3.99 -16.40 9.72
C GLU A 82 4.49 -17.32 8.62
N GLU A 83 3.63 -18.22 8.13
CA GLU A 83 3.98 -19.11 7.02
C GLU A 83 4.27 -18.36 5.74
N ARG A 84 3.51 -17.28 5.48
CA ARG A 84 3.72 -16.41 4.33
C ARG A 84 5.04 -15.66 4.43
N VAL A 85 5.37 -15.15 5.61
CA VAL A 85 6.65 -14.46 5.87
C VAL A 85 7.82 -15.40 5.66
N GLU A 86 7.80 -16.59 6.24
CA GLU A 86 8.87 -17.59 6.07
C GLU A 86 9.03 -18.00 4.60
N SER A 87 7.92 -18.20 3.89
CA SER A 87 7.95 -18.52 2.46
C SER A 87 8.58 -17.39 1.64
N LEU A 88 8.28 -16.11 1.95
CA LEU A 88 8.87 -14.96 1.28
C LEU A 88 10.37 -14.85 1.59
N LEU A 89 10.75 -14.94 2.86
CA LEU A 89 12.14 -14.86 3.30
C LEU A 89 13.04 -15.94 2.69
N ALA A 90 12.48 -17.12 2.44
CA ALA A 90 13.20 -18.23 1.83
C ALA A 90 13.58 -17.98 0.36
N VAL A 91 12.82 -17.16 -0.35
CA VAL A 91 13.06 -16.84 -1.77
C VAL A 91 13.74 -15.50 -2.01
N MET A 92 13.84 -14.66 -0.98
CA MET A 92 14.52 -13.37 -1.06
C MET A 92 16.02 -13.53 -1.06
N THR A 93 16.68 -12.78 -1.95
CA THR A 93 18.15 -12.63 -1.91
C THR A 93 18.59 -11.72 -0.74
N PRO A 94 19.88 -11.72 -0.38
CA PRO A 94 20.40 -10.74 0.58
C PRO A 94 20.14 -9.28 0.14
N GLU A 95 20.24 -9.01 -1.15
CA GLU A 95 20.01 -7.69 -1.74
C GLU A 95 18.55 -7.28 -1.58
N ASP A 96 17.57 -8.18 -1.81
CA ASP A 96 16.15 -7.93 -1.56
C ASP A 96 15.90 -7.56 -0.09
N LYS A 97 16.52 -8.29 0.84
CA LYS A 97 16.39 -8.04 2.28
C LYS A 97 16.98 -6.67 2.66
N MET A 98 18.13 -6.32 2.08
CA MET A 98 18.75 -5.01 2.29
C MET A 98 17.90 -3.87 1.77
N GLU A 99 17.25 -4.03 0.61
CA GLU A 99 16.36 -3.01 0.07
C GLU A 99 15.13 -2.77 0.97
N LEU A 100 14.59 -3.80 1.63
CA LEU A 100 13.45 -3.63 2.54
C LEU A 100 13.78 -2.84 3.81
N ILE A 101 15.03 -2.90 4.28
CA ILE A 101 15.47 -2.18 5.48
C ILE A 101 16.22 -0.89 5.17
N ARG A 102 16.37 -0.56 3.88
CA ARG A 102 17.02 0.67 3.47
C ARG A 102 16.24 1.89 3.95
N GLU A 103 16.96 2.89 4.43
CA GLU A 103 16.39 4.18 4.80
C GLU A 103 15.75 4.88 3.59
N GLY A 104 14.60 5.52 3.81
CA GLY A 104 13.89 6.29 2.78
C GLY A 104 12.42 6.49 3.07
N TRP A 105 11.79 7.33 2.25
CA TRP A 105 10.36 7.69 2.32
C TRP A 105 9.40 6.58 1.86
N GLY A 106 9.90 5.39 1.67
CA GLY A 106 9.12 4.22 1.30
C GLY A 106 9.97 2.96 1.34
N ILE A 107 9.31 1.83 1.38
CA ILE A 107 9.95 0.54 1.18
C ILE A 107 9.81 0.22 -0.30
N PRO A 108 10.91 0.08 -1.05
CA PRO A 108 10.85 -0.34 -2.45
C PRO A 108 10.23 -1.75 -2.52
N GLY A 109 9.45 -1.98 -3.57
CA GLY A 109 8.95 -3.31 -3.83
C GLY A 109 10.04 -4.25 -4.32
N ILE A 110 9.74 -5.55 -4.33
CA ILE A 110 10.60 -6.57 -4.92
C ILE A 110 9.90 -7.10 -6.18
N PRO A 111 10.16 -6.49 -7.36
CA PRO A 111 9.38 -6.75 -8.56
C PRO A 111 9.40 -8.21 -9.02
N HIS A 112 10.53 -8.90 -8.92
CA HIS A 112 10.68 -10.28 -9.34
C HIS A 112 9.95 -11.27 -8.42
N LEU A 113 9.64 -10.85 -7.18
CA LEU A 113 8.82 -11.59 -6.24
C LEU A 113 7.38 -11.06 -6.16
N TYR A 114 6.99 -10.09 -6.97
CA TYR A 114 5.67 -9.46 -6.94
C TYR A 114 5.31 -8.79 -5.60
N VAL A 115 6.31 -8.43 -4.80
CA VAL A 115 6.11 -7.65 -3.59
C VAL A 115 5.97 -6.18 -3.97
N PRO A 116 4.82 -5.55 -3.68
CA PRO A 116 4.59 -4.16 -4.03
C PRO A 116 5.39 -3.21 -3.12
N PRO A 117 5.68 -2.00 -3.57
CA PRO A 117 6.26 -0.98 -2.70
C PRO A 117 5.27 -0.55 -1.62
N ILE A 118 5.82 -0.13 -0.47
CA ILE A 118 5.06 0.49 0.62
C ILE A 118 5.41 1.97 0.62
N THR A 119 4.46 2.80 0.23
CA THR A 119 4.57 4.25 0.34
C THR A 119 4.33 4.68 1.79
N LYS A 120 5.15 5.59 2.28
CA LYS A 120 5.10 6.10 3.65
C LYS A 120 4.82 7.60 3.63
N VAL A 121 4.22 8.10 4.70
CA VAL A 121 3.94 9.53 4.88
C VAL A 121 3.98 9.90 6.35
N GLU A 122 4.33 11.14 6.64
CA GLU A 122 4.08 11.73 7.95
C GLU A 122 2.59 12.08 8.07
N ALA A 123 2.00 11.73 9.21
CA ALA A 123 0.58 11.98 9.46
C ALA A 123 0.29 12.20 10.96
N VAL A 124 1.18 12.90 11.66
CA VAL A 124 1.10 13.14 13.11
C VAL A 124 -0.16 13.95 13.47
N HIS A 125 -0.55 14.88 12.62
CA HIS A 125 -1.75 15.72 12.82
C HIS A 125 -2.50 15.96 11.49
N GLY A 126 -2.39 15.04 10.56
CA GLY A 126 -3.00 15.07 9.23
C GLY A 126 -2.06 14.54 8.16
N PHE A 127 -2.59 14.19 7.00
CA PHE A 127 -1.80 13.74 5.86
C PHE A 127 -0.93 14.88 5.31
N SER A 128 0.40 14.77 5.42
CA SER A 128 1.33 15.89 5.22
C SER A 128 1.61 16.25 3.77
N TYR A 129 1.43 15.34 2.80
CA TYR A 129 1.86 15.54 1.41
C TYR A 129 0.70 15.70 0.40
N GLY A 130 -0.45 16.15 0.86
CA GLY A 130 -1.60 16.35 0.00
C GLY A 130 -2.14 17.77 0.05
N SER A 131 -2.46 18.37 -1.10
CA SER A 131 -3.30 19.54 -1.12
C SER A 131 -4.74 19.15 -0.82
N GLY A 132 -5.37 19.83 0.16
CA GLY A 132 -6.77 19.58 0.52
C GLY A 132 -6.98 18.53 1.60
N ALA A 133 -5.92 17.99 2.20
CA ALA A 133 -6.03 17.14 3.39
C ALA A 133 -6.37 17.98 4.62
N THR A 134 -7.04 17.35 5.59
CA THR A 134 -7.42 18.00 6.83
C THR A 134 -6.21 18.13 7.75
N ILE A 135 -6.00 19.32 8.30
CA ILE A 135 -4.98 19.60 9.30
C ILE A 135 -5.66 19.66 10.66
N PHE A 136 -5.29 18.76 11.54
CA PHE A 136 -5.75 18.71 12.92
C PHE A 136 -4.78 19.44 13.85
N PRO A 137 -5.19 19.76 15.10
CA PRO A 137 -4.26 20.21 16.12
C PRO A 137 -3.14 19.21 16.37
N GLN A 138 -2.00 19.70 16.87
CA GLN A 138 -0.87 18.84 17.25
C GLN A 138 -1.28 17.78 18.28
N ALA A 139 -0.55 16.66 18.31
CA ALA A 139 -0.85 15.52 19.18
C ALA A 139 -0.92 15.90 20.68
N LEU A 140 -0.09 16.85 21.13
CA LEU A 140 -0.14 17.38 22.49
C LEU A 140 -1.50 18.00 22.83
N ALA A 141 -2.10 18.73 21.88
CA ALA A 141 -3.43 19.30 22.06
C ALA A 141 -4.51 18.20 22.09
N MET A 142 -4.34 17.13 21.29
CA MET A 142 -5.21 15.95 21.34
C MET A 142 -5.12 15.27 22.71
N GLY A 143 -3.92 15.09 23.25
CA GLY A 143 -3.68 14.56 24.60
C GLY A 143 -4.38 15.41 25.67
N ALA A 144 -4.29 16.74 25.58
CA ALA A 144 -4.92 17.68 26.52
C ALA A 144 -6.46 17.60 26.55
N THR A 145 -7.09 17.02 25.55
CA THR A 145 -8.55 16.78 25.54
C THR A 145 -8.99 15.68 26.49
N TRP A 146 -8.13 14.74 26.82
CA TRP A 146 -8.45 13.49 27.57
C TRP A 146 -9.58 12.68 26.94
N ASN A 147 -9.85 12.91 25.66
CA ASN A 147 -11.00 12.36 24.94
C ASN A 147 -10.58 11.29 23.91
N ARG A 148 -10.57 10.04 24.33
CA ARG A 148 -10.22 8.89 23.50
C ARG A 148 -11.10 8.77 22.25
N LYS A 149 -12.40 9.03 22.39
CA LYS A 149 -13.33 8.94 21.27
C LYS A 149 -13.04 9.99 20.19
N LEU A 150 -12.77 11.23 20.60
CA LEU A 150 -12.37 12.28 19.67
C LEU A 150 -11.07 11.91 18.93
N THR A 151 -10.11 11.34 19.67
CA THR A 151 -8.83 10.89 19.09
C THR A 151 -9.04 9.81 18.05
N GLU A 152 -9.87 8.82 18.33
CA GLU A 152 -10.25 7.76 17.37
C GLU A 152 -10.90 8.36 16.10
N GLU A 153 -11.86 9.28 16.27
CA GLU A 153 -12.52 9.95 15.14
C GLU A 153 -11.52 10.73 14.25
N VAL A 154 -10.56 11.43 14.86
CA VAL A 154 -9.49 12.13 14.13
C VAL A 154 -8.57 11.15 13.41
N ALA A 155 -8.14 10.09 14.09
CA ALA A 155 -7.28 9.06 13.50
C ALA A 155 -7.94 8.37 12.31
N MET A 156 -9.25 8.10 12.39
CA MET A 156 -10.02 7.53 11.28
C MET A 156 -10.00 8.46 10.05
N VAL A 157 -10.21 9.75 10.23
CA VAL A 157 -10.15 10.72 9.11
C VAL A 157 -8.76 10.74 8.48
N ILE A 158 -7.71 10.80 9.30
CA ILE A 158 -6.32 10.76 8.82
C ILE A 158 -6.04 9.46 8.05
N GLY A 159 -6.53 8.33 8.56
CA GLY A 159 -6.42 7.04 7.90
C GLY A 159 -7.11 7.01 6.54
N ASP A 160 -8.33 7.50 6.45
CA ASP A 160 -9.11 7.56 5.21
C ASP A 160 -8.43 8.46 4.17
N GLU A 161 -7.94 9.63 4.56
CA GLU A 161 -7.21 10.54 3.67
C GLU A 161 -5.88 9.92 3.22
N THR A 162 -5.17 9.20 4.10
CA THR A 162 -3.95 8.47 3.77
C THR A 162 -4.21 7.38 2.72
N VAL A 163 -5.29 6.62 2.89
CA VAL A 163 -5.71 5.60 1.92
C VAL A 163 -6.13 6.24 0.59
N ALA A 164 -6.90 7.34 0.64
CA ALA A 164 -7.32 8.07 -0.56
C ALA A 164 -6.13 8.60 -1.36
N ALA A 165 -5.03 8.96 -0.67
CA ALA A 165 -3.76 9.35 -1.29
C ALA A 165 -2.90 8.17 -1.77
N ASN A 166 -3.43 6.94 -1.76
CA ASN A 166 -2.71 5.71 -2.10
C ASN A 166 -1.43 5.49 -1.29
N THR A 167 -1.40 5.98 -0.07
CA THR A 167 -0.30 5.74 0.87
C THR A 167 -0.62 4.54 1.77
N LYS A 168 0.37 3.72 2.06
CA LYS A 168 0.19 2.42 2.73
C LYS A 168 0.60 2.44 4.20
N GLN A 169 1.43 3.40 4.59
CA GLN A 169 1.93 3.51 5.95
C GLN A 169 2.03 4.97 6.37
N ALA A 170 1.44 5.30 7.50
CA ALA A 170 1.63 6.58 8.17
C ALA A 170 2.67 6.45 9.30
N TRP A 171 3.52 7.46 9.48
CA TRP A 171 4.44 7.56 10.62
C TRP A 171 3.75 8.28 11.77
N SER A 172 2.73 7.64 12.30
CA SER A 172 1.93 8.13 13.43
C SER A 172 1.24 6.95 14.12
N PRO A 173 0.86 7.10 15.38
CA PRO A 173 1.14 8.23 16.28
C PRO A 173 2.58 8.22 16.82
N VAL A 174 3.04 9.37 17.38
CA VAL A 174 4.28 9.45 18.15
C VAL A 174 3.95 9.13 19.60
N LEU A 175 4.47 7.98 20.08
CA LEU A 175 4.14 7.42 21.41
C LEU A 175 5.23 7.67 22.46
N ASP A 176 6.18 8.54 22.16
CA ASP A 176 7.18 8.97 23.13
C ASP A 176 6.52 9.69 24.30
N VAL A 177 7.09 9.53 25.49
CA VAL A 177 6.66 10.23 26.68
C VAL A 177 7.54 11.49 26.85
N ALA A 178 6.94 12.67 26.77
CA ALA A 178 7.64 13.95 26.80
C ALA A 178 8.13 14.32 28.21
N GLN A 179 9.13 13.61 28.72
CA GLN A 179 9.66 13.80 30.07
C GLN A 179 10.56 15.03 30.23
N ASP A 180 11.17 15.52 29.16
CA ASP A 180 12.06 16.66 29.15
C ASP A 180 11.54 17.75 28.19
N ALA A 181 11.15 18.89 28.75
CA ALA A 181 10.61 20.01 27.98
C ALA A 181 11.62 20.64 26.99
N ARG A 182 12.92 20.31 27.09
CA ARG A 182 13.95 20.74 26.13
C ARG A 182 13.97 19.90 24.87
N TRP A 183 13.30 18.75 24.85
CA TRP A 183 13.17 17.93 23.66
C TRP A 183 12.32 18.65 22.60
N GLY A 184 12.87 18.82 21.39
CA GLY A 184 12.28 19.65 20.33
C GLY A 184 11.04 19.05 19.64
N ARG A 185 10.54 17.87 20.08
CA ARG A 185 9.39 17.19 19.48
C ARG A 185 8.28 16.88 20.50
N CYS A 186 8.23 17.61 21.62
CA CYS A 186 7.20 17.41 22.63
C CYS A 186 5.78 17.57 22.08
N GLU A 187 5.57 18.50 21.15
CA GLU A 187 4.26 18.79 20.57
C GLU A 187 3.71 17.66 19.70
N GLU A 188 4.58 16.77 19.21
CA GLU A 188 4.18 15.61 18.40
C GLU A 188 3.64 14.47 19.26
N THR A 189 3.79 14.53 20.57
CA THR A 189 3.38 13.49 21.51
C THR A 189 2.10 13.85 22.24
N PHE A 190 1.48 12.85 22.88
CA PHE A 190 0.26 13.09 23.68
C PHE A 190 0.53 13.64 25.10
N GLY A 191 1.79 13.87 25.48
CA GLY A 191 2.17 14.51 26.75
C GLY A 191 3.25 13.77 27.54
N GLU A 192 3.37 14.15 28.82
CA GLU A 192 4.41 13.66 29.73
C GLU A 192 3.97 12.46 30.61
N ASP A 193 2.67 12.17 30.64
CA ASP A 193 2.10 11.08 31.45
C ASP A 193 2.04 9.79 30.61
N PRO A 194 2.75 8.71 30.99
CA PRO A 194 2.73 7.45 30.26
C PRO A 194 1.35 6.78 30.21
N VAL A 195 0.49 7.01 31.23
CA VAL A 195 -0.86 6.47 31.22
C VAL A 195 -1.71 7.19 30.17
N LEU A 196 -1.63 8.52 30.12
CA LEU A 196 -2.31 9.32 29.11
C LEU A 196 -1.85 8.94 27.69
N VAL A 197 -0.53 8.89 27.47
CA VAL A 197 0.06 8.50 26.17
C VAL A 197 -0.43 7.12 25.76
N SER A 198 -0.46 6.15 26.67
CA SER A 198 -0.95 4.80 26.39
C SER A 198 -2.43 4.76 26.03
N GLN A 199 -3.27 5.53 26.73
CA GLN A 199 -4.71 5.54 26.52
C GLN A 199 -5.12 6.28 25.24
N ILE A 200 -4.50 7.40 24.97
CA ILE A 200 -4.78 8.21 23.77
C ILE A 200 -4.15 7.56 22.55
N GLY A 201 -2.90 7.10 22.64
CA GLY A 201 -2.23 6.40 21.55
C GLY A 201 -2.86 5.04 21.19
N GLY A 202 -3.47 4.37 22.17
CA GLY A 202 -4.25 3.15 21.91
C GLY A 202 -5.63 3.40 21.29
N ALA A 203 -6.10 4.65 21.30
CA ALA A 203 -7.32 5.07 20.60
C ALA A 203 -7.04 5.59 19.19
N TRP A 204 -5.82 6.06 18.94
CA TRP A 204 -5.32 6.47 17.63
C TRP A 204 -5.07 5.25 16.73
#